data_e1edde459fa91f85059dd9c6eed7f8d4
#
_entry.id   e1edde459fa91f85059dd9c6eed7f8d4
#
_cell.length_a   1.000
_cell.length_b   1.000
_cell.length_c   1.000
_cell.angle_alpha   90.00
_cell.angle_beta   90.00
_cell.angle_gamma   90.00
#
_symmetry.space_group_name_H-M   'P 1'
#
loop_
_entity.id
_entity.type
_entity.pdbx_description
1 polymer ?
#
loop_
_entity_poly.entity_id
_entity_poly.type
_entity_poly.pdbx_seq_one_letter_code
_entity_poly.pdbx_strand_id
1 'polypeptide(L)'
;FIVRKLKEAGFEILILDNLSKGHQEAVADFELVKIDLVTEKDKVSELFAKEKFAGVIHMAAFIQMGESYEKPGMYFRNNVVGSLNLLEAMAKHGVSNFVFSSSAGVYGEPKNLPIKEDDPKDPANPYGETKLMVERMLTWFDKAHGLKFVSIRYFNAAGAALDGSIGADQPNESHLIPRALVAALKGEKFTLFGGDYQTEDGTCVRDYIHVLDLADAHVLALKALMGGAESNFYNAGYGQGYSNKQIVEMIKKVTGLDFKVEIGPRRAGDTAALVAAIDKIKRDFGWEPKYGLKE
;
A
#
# COMPACT_ATOMS: atom_id res chain seq x y z
N PHE A 1 5.09 3.24 -10.35
CA PHE A 1 4.53 2.00 -10.93
C PHE A 1 3.11 2.24 -11.43
N ILE A 2 2.15 2.62 -10.60
CA ILE A 2 0.74 2.81 -10.98
C ILE A 2 0.59 3.80 -12.12
N VAL A 3 1.24 4.96 -12.10
CA VAL A 3 1.16 5.96 -13.18
C VAL A 3 1.70 5.41 -14.50
N ARG A 4 2.77 4.60 -14.49
CA ARG A 4 3.26 3.92 -15.69
C ARG A 4 2.22 2.94 -16.25
N LYS A 5 1.58 2.14 -15.38
CA LYS A 5 0.51 1.20 -15.77
C LYS A 5 -0.74 1.90 -16.28
N LEU A 6 -1.11 3.03 -15.70
CA LEU A 6 -2.22 3.87 -16.21
C LEU A 6 -1.90 4.41 -17.60
N LYS A 7 -0.67 4.89 -17.84
CA LYS A 7 -0.21 5.36 -19.16
C LYS A 7 -0.25 4.24 -20.20
N GLU A 8 0.26 3.05 -19.85
CA GLU A 8 0.18 1.84 -20.69
C GLU A 8 -1.28 1.48 -21.01
N ALA A 9 -2.19 1.72 -20.10
CA ALA A 9 -3.64 1.48 -20.26
C ALA A 9 -4.37 2.59 -21.03
N GLY A 10 -3.67 3.66 -21.47
CA GLY A 10 -4.21 4.75 -22.29
C GLY A 10 -4.90 5.86 -21.49
N PHE A 11 -4.66 5.98 -20.19
CA PHE A 11 -5.19 7.07 -19.39
C PHE A 11 -4.34 8.34 -19.52
N GLU A 12 -5.01 9.48 -19.52
CA GLU A 12 -4.39 10.78 -19.22
C GLU A 12 -4.26 10.92 -17.71
N ILE A 13 -3.09 11.37 -17.24
CA ILE A 13 -2.73 11.30 -15.83
C ILE A 13 -2.29 12.68 -15.34
N LEU A 14 -2.90 13.13 -14.26
CA LEU A 14 -2.42 14.24 -13.47
C LEU A 14 -2.05 13.72 -12.08
N ILE A 15 -0.85 14.00 -11.63
CA ILE A 15 -0.36 13.62 -10.30
C ILE A 15 -0.52 14.80 -9.35
N LEU A 16 -1.10 14.53 -8.17
CA LEU A 16 -1.15 15.46 -7.07
C LEU A 16 -0.31 14.92 -5.91
N ASP A 17 0.74 15.63 -5.53
CA ASP A 17 1.64 15.26 -4.45
C ASP A 17 2.19 16.53 -3.77
N ASN A 18 2.44 16.51 -2.46
CA ASN A 18 3.10 17.61 -1.75
C ASN A 18 4.62 17.45 -1.71
N LEU A 19 5.16 16.34 -2.23
CA LEU A 19 6.57 15.98 -2.25
C LEU A 19 7.24 15.93 -0.86
N SER A 20 6.45 15.66 0.18
CA SER A 20 6.98 15.52 1.55
C SER A 20 7.75 14.21 1.77
N LYS A 21 7.46 13.18 0.96
CA LYS A 21 8.11 11.87 0.98
C LYS A 21 8.48 11.37 -0.43
N GLY A 22 7.83 11.90 -1.46
CA GLY A 22 8.06 11.53 -2.85
C GLY A 22 9.18 12.33 -3.51
N HIS A 23 9.69 11.80 -4.63
CA HIS A 23 10.72 12.42 -5.46
C HIS A 23 10.10 12.79 -6.81
N GLN A 24 10.25 14.05 -7.20
CA GLN A 24 9.72 14.55 -8.48
C GLN A 24 10.30 13.79 -9.69
N GLU A 25 11.54 13.37 -9.58
CA GLU A 25 12.25 12.62 -10.61
C GLU A 25 11.58 11.28 -10.95
N ALA A 26 10.92 10.65 -9.98
CA ALA A 26 10.19 9.39 -10.18
C ALA A 26 8.98 9.53 -11.11
N VAL A 27 8.50 10.76 -11.32
CA VAL A 27 7.31 11.12 -12.11
C VAL A 27 7.59 12.20 -13.15
N ALA A 28 8.85 12.40 -13.55
CA ALA A 28 9.28 13.48 -14.45
C ALA A 28 8.56 13.47 -15.83
N ASP A 29 8.07 12.30 -16.26
CA ASP A 29 7.36 12.14 -17.54
C ASP A 29 5.84 12.43 -17.45
N PHE A 30 5.37 12.92 -16.29
CA PHE A 30 3.95 13.14 -16.00
C PHE A 30 3.70 14.57 -15.51
N GLU A 31 2.48 15.05 -15.73
CA GLU A 31 2.06 16.32 -15.15
C GLU A 31 1.91 16.18 -13.63
N LEU A 32 2.61 17.03 -12.88
CA LEU A 32 2.61 17.06 -11.43
C LEU A 32 2.11 18.41 -10.94
N VAL A 33 1.07 18.38 -10.12
CA VAL A 33 0.56 19.55 -9.38
C VAL A 33 0.93 19.39 -7.91
N LYS A 34 1.73 20.33 -7.41
CA LYS A 34 2.18 20.31 -6.02
C LYS A 34 1.13 20.96 -5.12
N ILE A 35 0.34 20.13 -4.44
CA ILE A 35 -0.69 20.54 -3.47
C ILE A 35 -0.63 19.64 -2.24
N ASP A 36 -0.76 20.24 -1.05
CA ASP A 36 -0.93 19.52 0.21
C ASP A 36 -2.42 19.34 0.52
N LEU A 37 -2.87 18.08 0.59
CA LEU A 37 -4.28 17.73 0.83
C LEU A 37 -4.82 18.24 2.17
N VAL A 38 -3.95 18.47 3.16
CA VAL A 38 -4.37 18.90 4.51
C VAL A 38 -4.48 20.41 4.60
N THR A 39 -3.49 21.13 4.09
CA THR A 39 -3.35 22.57 4.31
C THR A 39 -3.88 23.41 3.15
N GLU A 40 -4.06 22.82 1.96
CA GLU A 40 -4.45 23.54 0.75
C GLU A 40 -5.78 23.04 0.16
N LYS A 41 -6.76 22.78 1.04
CA LYS A 41 -8.10 22.26 0.69
C LYS A 41 -8.78 23.04 -0.45
N ASP A 42 -8.66 24.36 -0.45
CA ASP A 42 -9.28 25.19 -1.49
C ASP A 42 -8.64 24.96 -2.85
N LYS A 43 -7.31 24.82 -2.92
CA LYS A 43 -6.63 24.50 -4.18
C LYS A 43 -7.00 23.10 -4.69
N VAL A 44 -7.25 22.12 -3.80
CA VAL A 44 -7.79 20.82 -4.20
C VAL A 44 -9.15 21.01 -4.87
N SER A 45 -10.06 21.75 -4.24
CA SER A 45 -11.39 22.02 -4.81
C SER A 45 -11.33 22.79 -6.13
N GLU A 46 -10.43 23.78 -6.26
CA GLU A 46 -10.19 24.52 -7.51
C GLU A 46 -9.69 23.62 -8.63
N LEU A 47 -8.78 22.69 -8.33
CA LEU A 47 -8.29 21.72 -9.30
C LEU A 47 -9.42 20.84 -9.84
N PHE A 48 -10.29 20.32 -8.95
CA PHE A 48 -11.44 19.51 -9.36
C PHE A 48 -12.53 20.32 -10.07
N ALA A 49 -12.60 21.62 -9.85
CA ALA A 49 -13.50 22.51 -10.61
C ALA A 49 -13.02 22.75 -12.06
N LYS A 50 -11.69 22.79 -12.23
CA LYS A 50 -11.04 23.05 -13.52
C LYS A 50 -10.95 21.82 -14.40
N GLU A 51 -10.56 20.69 -13.80
CA GLU A 51 -10.29 19.45 -14.52
C GLU A 51 -11.46 18.47 -14.39
N LYS A 52 -11.70 17.68 -15.46
CA LYS A 52 -12.72 16.63 -15.47
C LYS A 52 -12.07 15.27 -15.27
N PHE A 53 -11.97 14.84 -14.02
CA PHE A 53 -11.38 13.54 -13.71
C PHE A 53 -12.40 12.40 -13.91
N ALA A 54 -11.99 11.32 -14.58
CA ALA A 54 -12.77 10.09 -14.68
C ALA A 54 -12.77 9.30 -13.36
N GLY A 55 -11.75 9.49 -12.53
CA GLY A 55 -11.62 8.87 -11.20
C GLY A 55 -10.31 9.26 -10.53
N VAL A 56 -10.14 8.81 -9.31
CA VAL A 56 -8.97 9.07 -8.46
C VAL A 56 -8.40 7.78 -7.91
N ILE A 57 -7.08 7.61 -7.96
CA ILE A 57 -6.35 6.60 -7.20
C ILE A 57 -5.61 7.31 -6.07
N HIS A 58 -6.00 7.05 -4.83
CA HIS A 58 -5.46 7.73 -3.64
C HIS A 58 -4.40 6.88 -2.95
N MET A 59 -3.14 7.30 -3.12
CA MET A 59 -1.96 6.66 -2.54
C MET A 59 -1.34 7.48 -1.40
N ALA A 60 -1.62 8.79 -1.34
CA ALA A 60 -0.96 9.72 -0.45
C ALA A 60 -1.25 9.41 1.03
N ALA A 61 -0.24 8.95 1.76
CA ALA A 61 -0.31 8.64 3.18
C ALA A 61 1.08 8.54 3.82
N PHE A 62 1.18 8.78 5.11
CA PHE A 62 2.29 8.28 5.93
C PHE A 62 2.05 6.81 6.25
N ILE A 63 3.10 5.97 6.15
CA ILE A 63 2.97 4.52 6.15
C ILE A 63 3.82 3.78 7.21
N GLN A 64 4.69 4.48 7.95
CA GLN A 64 5.62 3.87 8.89
C GLN A 64 4.92 3.55 10.21
N MET A 65 4.70 2.27 10.51
CA MET A 65 3.99 1.82 11.72
C MET A 65 4.65 2.33 13.00
N GLY A 66 5.98 2.22 13.13
CA GLY A 66 6.71 2.70 14.31
C GLY A 66 6.53 4.20 14.54
N GLU A 67 6.70 5.03 13.49
CA GLU A 67 6.50 6.47 13.57
C GLU A 67 5.04 6.82 13.94
N SER A 68 4.07 6.01 13.53
CA SER A 68 2.67 6.25 13.86
C SER A 68 2.38 6.15 15.37
N TYR A 69 3.08 5.28 16.10
CA TYR A 69 2.99 5.21 17.56
C TYR A 69 3.57 6.47 18.23
N GLU A 70 4.69 6.96 17.72
CA GLU A 70 5.35 8.14 18.27
C GLU A 70 4.61 9.44 17.96
N LYS A 71 4.00 9.51 16.76
CA LYS A 71 3.38 10.73 16.23
C LYS A 71 1.95 10.50 15.72
N PRO A 72 1.03 9.92 16.52
CA PRO A 72 -0.30 9.54 16.04
C PRO A 72 -1.09 10.71 15.46
N GLY A 73 -1.02 11.90 16.08
CA GLY A 73 -1.70 13.09 15.58
C GLY A 73 -1.28 13.53 14.18
N MET A 74 -0.01 13.31 13.82
CA MET A 74 0.50 13.56 12.47
C MET A 74 -0.14 12.60 11.45
N TYR A 75 -0.25 11.32 11.81
CA TYR A 75 -0.88 10.29 10.97
C TYR A 75 -2.37 10.54 10.76
N PHE A 76 -3.12 10.83 11.83
CA PHE A 76 -4.54 11.16 11.70
C PHE A 76 -4.76 12.41 10.86
N ARG A 77 -3.99 13.45 11.06
CA ARG A 77 -4.10 14.68 10.27
C ARG A 77 -3.79 14.43 8.80
N ASN A 78 -2.66 13.81 8.49
CA ASN A 78 -2.26 13.57 7.10
C ASN A 78 -3.19 12.58 6.39
N ASN A 79 -3.38 11.41 6.98
CA ASN A 79 -4.07 10.31 6.29
C ASN A 79 -5.59 10.46 6.31
N VAL A 80 -6.17 10.97 7.41
CA VAL A 80 -7.64 11.05 7.53
C VAL A 80 -8.15 12.41 7.05
N VAL A 81 -7.59 13.53 7.56
CA VAL A 81 -8.06 14.86 7.14
C VAL A 81 -7.73 15.11 5.67
N GLY A 82 -6.54 14.72 5.20
CA GLY A 82 -6.18 14.84 3.78
C GLY A 82 -7.13 14.04 2.87
N SER A 83 -7.46 12.79 3.25
CA SER A 83 -8.44 11.98 2.52
C SER A 83 -9.85 12.59 2.56
N LEU A 84 -10.27 13.14 3.70
CA LEU A 84 -11.58 13.80 3.82
C LEU A 84 -11.68 15.01 2.87
N ASN A 85 -10.67 15.88 2.85
CA ASN A 85 -10.63 17.03 1.96
C ASN A 85 -10.71 16.63 0.47
N LEU A 86 -10.04 15.54 0.10
CA LEU A 86 -10.11 14.98 -1.25
C LEU A 86 -11.51 14.45 -1.58
N LEU A 87 -12.12 13.68 -0.68
CA LEU A 87 -13.47 13.13 -0.87
C LEU A 87 -14.53 14.22 -0.97
N GLU A 88 -14.42 15.29 -0.17
CA GLU A 88 -15.31 16.46 -0.25
C GLU A 88 -15.18 17.18 -1.59
N ALA A 89 -13.95 17.36 -2.10
CA ALA A 89 -13.73 17.95 -3.42
C ALA A 89 -14.33 17.07 -4.53
N MET A 90 -14.11 15.76 -4.49
CA MET A 90 -14.70 14.81 -5.45
C MET A 90 -16.23 14.87 -5.44
N ALA A 91 -16.85 14.77 -4.26
CA ALA A 91 -18.32 14.84 -4.12
C ALA A 91 -18.89 16.16 -4.65
N LYS A 92 -18.25 17.30 -4.32
CA LYS A 92 -18.66 18.64 -4.76
C LYS A 92 -18.62 18.80 -6.28
N HIS A 93 -17.63 18.18 -6.95
CA HIS A 93 -17.41 18.34 -8.39
C HIS A 93 -17.83 17.12 -9.21
N GLY A 94 -18.56 16.16 -8.61
CA GLY A 94 -19.19 15.04 -9.32
C GLY A 94 -18.22 13.96 -9.80
N VAL A 95 -17.03 13.84 -9.22
CA VAL A 95 -16.10 12.74 -9.49
C VAL A 95 -16.45 11.56 -8.59
N SER A 96 -16.90 10.44 -9.19
CA SER A 96 -17.53 9.35 -8.44
C SER A 96 -16.72 8.04 -8.37
N ASN A 97 -15.58 7.92 -9.03
CA ASN A 97 -14.77 6.69 -9.02
C ASN A 97 -13.53 6.88 -8.16
N PHE A 98 -13.40 6.10 -7.07
CA PHE A 98 -12.31 6.23 -6.12
C PHE A 98 -11.63 4.89 -5.82
N VAL A 99 -10.36 4.76 -6.13
CA VAL A 99 -9.55 3.61 -5.72
C VAL A 99 -8.70 4.02 -4.54
N PHE A 100 -8.85 3.31 -3.43
CA PHE A 100 -8.11 3.58 -2.20
C PHE A 100 -7.03 2.56 -1.94
N SER A 101 -5.82 3.04 -1.77
CA SER A 101 -4.68 2.25 -1.31
C SER A 101 -4.76 2.06 0.20
N SER A 102 -5.49 1.01 0.63
CA SER A 102 -5.64 0.63 2.03
C SER A 102 -4.46 -0.26 2.49
N SER A 103 -4.65 -1.06 3.51
CA SER A 103 -3.57 -1.90 4.07
C SER A 103 -4.14 -3.11 4.79
N ALA A 104 -3.39 -4.23 4.80
CA ALA A 104 -3.63 -5.34 5.71
C ALA A 104 -3.56 -4.94 7.20
N GLY A 105 -2.93 -3.80 7.51
CA GLY A 105 -2.88 -3.24 8.86
C GLY A 105 -4.25 -2.96 9.49
N VAL A 106 -5.33 -2.92 8.71
CA VAL A 106 -6.71 -2.77 9.23
C VAL A 106 -7.19 -3.99 10.03
N TYR A 107 -6.59 -5.16 9.82
CA TYR A 107 -7.01 -6.41 10.48
C TYR A 107 -6.42 -6.59 11.88
N GLY A 108 -5.24 -5.99 12.16
CA GLY A 108 -4.52 -6.23 13.41
C GLY A 108 -4.01 -7.67 13.51
N GLU A 109 -4.25 -8.33 14.65
CA GLU A 109 -3.88 -9.74 14.86
C GLU A 109 -4.97 -10.66 14.31
N PRO A 110 -4.73 -11.40 13.22
CA PRO A 110 -5.76 -12.22 12.60
C PRO A 110 -6.05 -13.48 13.42
N LYS A 111 -7.31 -13.88 13.47
CA LYS A 111 -7.72 -15.13 14.12
C LYS A 111 -7.55 -16.34 13.21
N ASN A 112 -7.65 -16.14 11.91
CA ASN A 112 -7.57 -17.20 10.90
C ASN A 112 -6.66 -16.78 9.75
N LEU A 113 -6.06 -17.75 9.08
CA LEU A 113 -5.27 -17.57 7.87
C LEU A 113 -5.78 -18.54 6.77
N PRO A 114 -5.80 -18.11 5.53
CA PRO A 114 -5.56 -16.75 5.03
C PRO A 114 -6.68 -15.78 5.43
N ILE A 115 -6.33 -14.48 5.59
CA ILE A 115 -7.24 -13.40 6.02
C ILE A 115 -8.22 -13.09 4.89
N LYS A 116 -9.52 -13.07 5.20
CA LYS A 116 -10.59 -12.69 4.26
C LYS A 116 -11.04 -11.25 4.49
N GLU A 117 -11.69 -10.65 3.48
CA GLU A 117 -12.13 -9.26 3.53
C GLU A 117 -13.21 -8.99 4.59
N ASP A 118 -13.98 -10.00 4.97
CA ASP A 118 -15.02 -9.94 6.02
C ASP A 118 -14.49 -10.22 7.43
N ASP A 119 -13.24 -10.70 7.58
CA ASP A 119 -12.63 -10.89 8.90
C ASP A 119 -12.67 -9.59 9.74
N PRO A 120 -12.68 -9.71 11.07
CA PRO A 120 -12.69 -8.56 11.98
C PRO A 120 -11.57 -7.55 11.67
N LYS A 121 -11.86 -6.26 11.85
CA LYS A 121 -10.90 -5.16 11.68
C LYS A 121 -10.65 -4.57 13.06
N ASP A 122 -9.42 -4.78 13.55
CA ASP A 122 -8.97 -4.33 14.87
C ASP A 122 -7.49 -3.88 14.77
N PRO A 123 -7.25 -2.69 14.17
CA PRO A 123 -5.89 -2.23 13.89
C PRO A 123 -5.04 -2.15 15.15
N ALA A 124 -3.83 -2.71 15.10
CA ALA A 124 -2.89 -2.72 16.21
C ALA A 124 -2.05 -1.43 16.34
N ASN A 125 -2.19 -0.48 15.43
CA ASN A 125 -1.40 0.77 15.42
C ASN A 125 -2.16 1.93 14.74
N PRO A 126 -1.76 3.19 15.03
CA PRO A 126 -2.42 4.37 14.48
C PRO A 126 -2.44 4.43 12.94
N TYR A 127 -1.40 3.92 12.26
CA TYR A 127 -1.41 3.84 10.79
C TYR A 127 -2.57 2.97 10.29
N GLY A 128 -2.70 1.75 10.80
CA GLY A 128 -3.82 0.85 10.45
C GLY A 128 -5.17 1.47 10.77
N GLU A 129 -5.30 2.13 11.92
CA GLU A 129 -6.53 2.84 12.29
C GLU A 129 -6.87 3.95 11.29
N THR A 130 -5.87 4.76 10.84
CA THR A 130 -6.15 5.80 9.82
C THR A 130 -6.67 5.21 8.53
N LYS A 131 -6.16 4.05 8.09
CA LYS A 131 -6.65 3.36 6.88
C LYS A 131 -8.10 2.88 7.07
N LEU A 132 -8.41 2.27 8.21
CA LEU A 132 -9.77 1.82 8.53
C LEU A 132 -10.75 2.99 8.64
N MET A 133 -10.35 4.13 9.23
CA MET A 133 -11.18 5.33 9.28
C MET A 133 -11.53 5.83 7.87
N VAL A 134 -10.58 5.85 6.95
CA VAL A 134 -10.85 6.23 5.55
C VAL A 134 -11.81 5.23 4.89
N GLU A 135 -11.66 3.93 5.09
CA GLU A 135 -12.62 2.93 4.58
C GLU A 135 -14.05 3.17 5.10
N ARG A 136 -14.18 3.54 6.39
CA ARG A 136 -15.48 3.90 6.97
C ARG A 136 -16.06 5.19 6.34
N MET A 137 -15.22 6.21 6.10
CA MET A 137 -15.64 7.42 5.39
C MET A 137 -16.12 7.09 3.97
N LEU A 138 -15.40 6.26 3.22
CA LEU A 138 -15.79 5.85 1.86
C LEU A 138 -17.18 5.23 1.82
N THR A 139 -17.52 4.39 2.79
CA THR A 139 -18.86 3.80 2.89
C THR A 139 -19.95 4.87 3.07
N TRP A 140 -19.68 5.95 3.80
CA TRP A 140 -20.62 7.04 3.98
C TRP A 140 -20.71 7.96 2.75
N PHE A 141 -19.58 8.21 2.07
CA PHE A 141 -19.55 9.00 0.83
C PHE A 141 -20.26 8.28 -0.31
N ASP A 142 -20.17 6.95 -0.40
CA ASP A 142 -20.97 6.16 -1.35
C ASP A 142 -22.47 6.34 -1.07
N LYS A 143 -22.91 6.13 0.17
CA LYS A 143 -24.32 6.26 0.57
C LYS A 143 -24.88 7.66 0.36
N ALA A 144 -24.11 8.70 0.67
CA ALA A 144 -24.57 10.07 0.65
C ALA A 144 -24.46 10.74 -0.73
N HIS A 145 -23.45 10.39 -1.51
CA HIS A 145 -23.09 11.08 -2.74
C HIS A 145 -22.94 10.16 -3.96
N GLY A 146 -23.12 8.84 -3.80
CA GLY A 146 -22.91 7.87 -4.88
C GLY A 146 -21.45 7.75 -5.32
N LEU A 147 -20.49 8.13 -4.47
CA LEU A 147 -19.06 7.99 -4.73
C LEU A 147 -18.67 6.52 -4.62
N LYS A 148 -18.54 5.84 -5.75
CA LYS A 148 -18.16 4.43 -5.82
C LYS A 148 -16.68 4.25 -5.53
N PHE A 149 -16.35 3.20 -4.75
CA PHE A 149 -14.97 2.95 -4.37
C PHE A 149 -14.56 1.49 -4.47
N VAL A 150 -13.28 1.28 -4.73
CA VAL A 150 -12.57 0.03 -4.48
C VAL A 150 -11.45 0.32 -3.49
N SER A 151 -11.50 -0.32 -2.32
CA SER A 151 -10.43 -0.27 -1.33
C SER A 151 -9.57 -1.53 -1.45
N ILE A 152 -8.29 -1.36 -1.77
CA ILE A 152 -7.33 -2.46 -1.89
C ILE A 152 -6.51 -2.55 -0.60
N ARG A 153 -6.74 -3.61 0.18
CA ARG A 153 -5.98 -3.94 1.39
C ARG A 153 -4.80 -4.82 0.99
N TYR A 154 -3.70 -4.18 0.59
CA TYR A 154 -2.51 -4.95 0.23
C TYR A 154 -1.63 -5.24 1.44
N PHE A 155 -0.86 -6.31 1.30
CA PHE A 155 0.04 -6.80 2.32
C PHE A 155 1.42 -6.15 2.15
N ASN A 156 2.50 -6.90 2.05
CA ASN A 156 3.83 -6.30 1.97
C ASN A 156 4.22 -6.04 0.51
N ALA A 157 4.10 -4.80 0.04
CA ALA A 157 4.58 -4.43 -1.28
C ALA A 157 6.12 -4.52 -1.34
N ALA A 158 6.63 -5.20 -2.37
CA ALA A 158 8.05 -5.42 -2.58
C ALA A 158 8.39 -5.43 -4.08
N GLY A 159 9.67 -5.41 -4.40
CA GLY A 159 10.14 -5.44 -5.78
C GLY A 159 10.46 -4.08 -6.36
N ALA A 160 10.91 -4.08 -7.60
CA ALA A 160 11.34 -2.92 -8.37
C ALA A 160 10.89 -3.08 -9.83
N ALA A 161 11.16 -2.09 -10.68
CA ALA A 161 11.02 -2.26 -12.12
C ALA A 161 12.01 -3.32 -12.61
N LEU A 162 11.57 -4.23 -13.48
CA LEU A 162 12.41 -5.34 -13.98
C LEU A 162 13.61 -4.85 -14.77
N ASP A 163 13.53 -3.65 -15.32
CA ASP A 163 14.63 -2.97 -16.04
C ASP A 163 15.56 -2.16 -15.11
N GLY A 164 15.30 -2.17 -13.80
CA GLY A 164 16.05 -1.41 -12.80
C GLY A 164 15.82 0.11 -12.83
N SER A 165 14.89 0.62 -13.63
CA SER A 165 14.67 2.06 -13.81
C SER A 165 14.07 2.77 -12.61
N ILE A 166 13.34 2.05 -11.75
CA ILE A 166 12.71 2.59 -10.56
C ILE A 166 12.58 1.52 -9.46
N GLY A 167 12.83 1.90 -8.23
CA GLY A 167 12.74 1.05 -7.03
C GLY A 167 12.33 1.83 -5.80
N ALA A 168 12.47 1.21 -4.64
CA ALA A 168 12.24 1.87 -3.37
C ALA A 168 13.38 2.87 -3.08
N ASP A 169 13.01 4.09 -2.72
CA ASP A 169 13.95 5.14 -2.27
C ASP A 169 13.33 5.89 -1.11
N GLN A 170 13.67 5.47 0.10
CA GLN A 170 13.20 6.07 1.34
C GLN A 170 14.39 6.38 2.26
N PRO A 171 14.55 7.63 2.72
CA PRO A 171 15.68 8.02 3.57
C PRO A 171 15.83 7.18 4.84
N ASN A 172 14.71 6.74 5.41
CA ASN A 172 14.64 5.91 6.63
C ASN A 172 13.92 4.60 6.33
N GLU A 173 14.53 3.77 5.49
CA GLU A 173 13.94 2.49 5.11
C GLU A 173 13.78 1.55 6.32
N SER A 174 12.57 1.08 6.51
CA SER A 174 12.20 0.20 7.64
C SER A 174 11.79 -1.22 7.19
N HIS A 175 11.55 -1.43 5.88
CA HIS A 175 11.09 -2.70 5.35
C HIS A 175 12.22 -3.73 5.28
N LEU A 176 11.86 -5.00 5.47
CA LEU A 176 12.80 -6.09 5.58
C LEU A 176 13.67 -6.27 4.33
N ILE A 177 13.05 -6.39 3.15
CA ILE A 177 13.75 -6.71 1.90
C ILE A 177 14.79 -5.64 1.54
N PRO A 178 14.44 -4.33 1.41
CA PRO A 178 15.43 -3.32 1.06
C PRO A 178 16.58 -3.23 2.08
N ARG A 179 16.27 -3.32 3.37
CA ARG A 179 17.30 -3.30 4.44
C ARG A 179 18.25 -4.48 4.37
N ALA A 180 17.73 -5.68 4.14
CA ALA A 180 18.55 -6.88 4.02
C ALA A 180 19.42 -6.86 2.75
N LEU A 181 18.88 -6.35 1.63
CA LEU A 181 19.63 -6.13 0.40
C LEU A 181 20.78 -5.13 0.60
N VAL A 182 20.52 -3.99 1.25
CA VAL A 182 21.58 -3.00 1.57
C VAL A 182 22.65 -3.61 2.46
N ALA A 183 22.26 -4.37 3.50
CA ALA A 183 23.21 -5.06 4.36
C ALA A 183 24.06 -6.09 3.58
N ALA A 184 23.44 -6.86 2.68
CA ALA A 184 24.14 -7.79 1.80
C ALA A 184 25.17 -7.09 0.90
N LEU A 185 24.75 -6.01 0.22
CA LEU A 185 25.61 -5.26 -0.71
C LEU A 185 26.78 -4.57 -0.02
N LYS A 186 26.60 -4.13 1.22
CA LYS A 186 27.64 -3.47 2.03
C LYS A 186 28.48 -4.43 2.86
N GLY A 187 28.11 -5.72 2.93
CA GLY A 187 28.74 -6.68 3.84
C GLY A 187 28.49 -6.35 5.32
N GLU A 188 27.40 -5.66 5.61
CA GLU A 188 27.04 -5.26 6.96
C GLU A 188 26.20 -6.34 7.66
N LYS A 189 26.18 -6.28 8.99
CA LYS A 189 25.33 -7.13 9.82
C LYS A 189 23.86 -6.73 9.67
N PHE A 190 22.97 -7.70 9.48
CA PHE A 190 21.52 -7.51 9.44
C PHE A 190 20.87 -8.03 10.73
N THR A 191 20.00 -7.21 11.35
CA THR A 191 19.19 -7.63 12.49
C THR A 191 17.78 -8.00 12.04
N LEU A 192 17.42 -9.26 12.24
CA LEU A 192 16.09 -9.80 12.06
C LEU A 192 15.38 -9.78 13.42
N PHE A 193 14.22 -9.12 13.49
CA PHE A 193 13.52 -8.90 14.75
C PHE A 193 12.52 -10.01 15.06
N GLY A 194 12.64 -10.60 16.27
CA GLY A 194 11.81 -11.70 16.75
C GLY A 194 12.20 -13.07 16.18
N GLY A 195 12.44 -14.03 17.05
CA GLY A 195 12.81 -15.41 16.71
C GLY A 195 12.04 -16.44 17.51
N ASP A 196 10.96 -16.02 18.17
CA ASP A 196 10.18 -16.82 19.11
C ASP A 196 8.66 -16.76 18.86
N TYR A 197 8.24 -16.35 17.65
CA TYR A 197 6.84 -16.38 17.23
C TYR A 197 6.33 -17.82 17.06
N GLN A 198 5.01 -18.01 17.18
CA GLN A 198 4.34 -19.29 16.95
C GLN A 198 4.23 -19.57 15.45
N THR A 199 5.37 -19.73 14.78
CA THR A 199 5.55 -20.04 13.37
C THR A 199 6.57 -21.16 13.21
N GLU A 200 6.69 -21.74 12.02
CA GLU A 200 7.55 -22.90 11.79
C GLU A 200 9.03 -22.68 12.18
N ASP A 201 9.58 -21.51 11.86
CA ASP A 201 10.98 -21.15 12.13
C ASP A 201 11.16 -20.09 13.22
N GLY A 202 10.09 -19.74 13.92
CA GLY A 202 10.07 -18.75 14.98
C GLY A 202 10.05 -17.30 14.50
N THR A 203 10.13 -17.01 13.18
CA THR A 203 10.10 -15.64 12.66
C THR A 203 8.73 -15.29 12.06
N CYS A 204 8.43 -13.99 11.97
CA CYS A 204 7.15 -13.55 11.38
C CYS A 204 6.96 -14.05 9.95
N VAL A 205 5.72 -14.42 9.61
CA VAL A 205 5.31 -14.77 8.25
C VAL A 205 4.58 -13.60 7.62
N ARG A 206 4.96 -13.22 6.41
CA ARG A 206 4.36 -12.13 5.65
C ARG A 206 4.05 -12.56 4.22
N ASP A 207 2.96 -12.05 3.70
CA ASP A 207 2.60 -12.15 2.29
C ASP A 207 3.21 -10.96 1.55
N TYR A 208 3.99 -11.24 0.52
CA TYR A 208 4.64 -10.22 -0.30
C TYR A 208 3.99 -10.15 -1.68
N ILE A 209 3.64 -8.94 -2.10
CA ILE A 209 3.09 -8.66 -3.42
C ILE A 209 4.09 -7.81 -4.21
N HIS A 210 4.38 -8.21 -5.44
CA HIS A 210 5.25 -7.42 -6.30
C HIS A 210 4.57 -6.09 -6.68
N VAL A 211 5.33 -4.98 -6.69
CA VAL A 211 4.80 -3.63 -6.98
C VAL A 211 4.15 -3.51 -8.36
N LEU A 212 4.57 -4.34 -9.35
CA LEU A 212 3.95 -4.38 -10.67
C LEU A 212 2.56 -5.05 -10.62
N ASP A 213 2.42 -6.14 -9.87
CA ASP A 213 1.12 -6.80 -9.66
C ASP A 213 0.16 -5.91 -8.86
N LEU A 214 0.69 -5.20 -7.87
CA LEU A 214 -0.09 -4.24 -7.10
C LEU A 214 -0.56 -3.07 -7.98
N ALA A 215 0.29 -2.58 -8.89
CA ALA A 215 -0.08 -1.55 -9.86
C ALA A 215 -1.18 -2.04 -10.82
N ASP A 216 -1.08 -3.28 -11.32
CA ASP A 216 -2.13 -3.90 -12.14
C ASP A 216 -3.47 -3.98 -11.39
N ALA A 217 -3.47 -4.36 -10.09
CA ALA A 217 -4.67 -4.40 -9.25
C ALA A 217 -5.36 -3.03 -9.16
N HIS A 218 -4.61 -1.95 -8.95
CA HIS A 218 -5.16 -0.59 -8.87
C HIS A 218 -5.77 -0.14 -10.20
N VAL A 219 -5.12 -0.45 -11.33
CA VAL A 219 -5.65 -0.09 -12.66
C VAL A 219 -6.91 -0.88 -12.99
N LEU A 220 -6.94 -2.18 -12.67
CA LEU A 220 -8.14 -3.01 -12.85
C LEU A 220 -9.31 -2.52 -11.98
N ALA A 221 -9.03 -2.14 -10.73
CA ALA A 221 -10.02 -1.56 -9.83
C ALA A 221 -10.65 -0.27 -10.40
N LEU A 222 -9.82 0.65 -10.94
CA LEU A 222 -10.31 1.87 -11.56
C LEU A 222 -11.16 1.56 -12.80
N LYS A 223 -10.71 0.65 -13.67
CA LYS A 223 -11.47 0.22 -14.85
C LYS A 223 -12.81 -0.41 -14.47
N ALA A 224 -12.84 -1.22 -13.42
CA ALA A 224 -14.08 -1.83 -12.93
C ALA A 224 -15.08 -0.78 -12.45
N LEU A 225 -14.63 0.21 -11.68
CA LEU A 225 -15.48 1.33 -11.24
C LEU A 225 -16.02 2.13 -12.42
N MET A 226 -15.18 2.47 -13.40
CA MET A 226 -15.61 3.15 -14.64
C MET A 226 -16.59 2.30 -15.47
N GLY A 227 -16.54 0.99 -15.33
CA GLY A 227 -17.48 0.03 -15.92
C GLY A 227 -18.77 -0.16 -15.09
N GLY A 228 -18.95 0.59 -13.99
CA GLY A 228 -20.15 0.53 -13.15
C GLY A 228 -20.09 -0.50 -12.02
N ALA A 229 -18.90 -0.95 -11.62
CA ALA A 229 -18.76 -1.85 -10.46
C ALA A 229 -19.23 -1.15 -9.17
N GLU A 230 -19.84 -1.93 -8.27
CA GLU A 230 -20.24 -1.48 -6.96
C GLU A 230 -19.05 -1.34 -6.00
N SER A 231 -19.22 -0.47 -4.99
CA SER A 231 -18.21 -0.25 -3.95
C SER A 231 -17.86 -1.53 -3.19
N ASN A 232 -16.58 -1.79 -3.03
CA ASN A 232 -16.14 -3.00 -2.33
C ASN A 232 -14.71 -2.89 -1.77
N PHE A 233 -14.35 -3.87 -0.92
CA PHE A 233 -13.04 -4.06 -0.33
C PHE A 233 -12.41 -5.33 -0.88
N TYR A 234 -11.11 -5.29 -1.18
CA TYR A 234 -10.36 -6.43 -1.70
C TYR A 234 -9.00 -6.56 -1.04
N ASN A 235 -8.63 -7.80 -0.71
CA ASN A 235 -7.26 -8.10 -0.34
C ASN A 235 -6.39 -8.27 -1.59
N ALA A 236 -5.17 -7.79 -1.52
CA ALA A 236 -4.16 -7.99 -2.56
C ALA A 236 -2.83 -8.44 -1.93
N GLY A 237 -2.44 -9.66 -2.25
CA GLY A 237 -1.23 -10.33 -1.82
C GLY A 237 -0.83 -11.36 -2.86
N TYR A 238 0.22 -12.12 -2.58
CA TYR A 238 0.56 -13.28 -3.39
C TYR A 238 -0.32 -14.49 -3.04
N GLY A 239 -0.98 -14.45 -1.88
CA GLY A 239 -1.76 -15.55 -1.34
C GLY A 239 -0.92 -16.64 -0.67
N GLN A 240 0.38 -16.40 -0.54
CA GLN A 240 1.33 -17.28 0.14
C GLN A 240 2.20 -16.48 1.09
N GLY A 241 2.37 -17.00 2.31
CA GLY A 241 3.24 -16.40 3.31
C GLY A 241 4.67 -16.91 3.20
N TYR A 242 5.63 -16.00 3.46
CA TYR A 242 7.04 -16.31 3.63
C TYR A 242 7.53 -15.83 4.98
N SER A 243 8.29 -16.66 5.68
CA SER A 243 8.92 -16.24 6.93
C SER A 243 10.05 -15.23 6.67
N ASN A 244 10.31 -14.38 7.65
CA ASN A 244 11.40 -13.41 7.52
C ASN A 244 12.76 -14.09 7.28
N LYS A 245 12.96 -15.28 7.83
CA LYS A 245 14.16 -16.09 7.60
C LYS A 245 14.22 -16.61 6.15
N GLN A 246 13.09 -17.09 5.60
CA GLN A 246 13.02 -17.50 4.18
C GLN A 246 13.33 -16.34 3.24
N ILE A 247 12.91 -15.12 3.57
CA ILE A 247 13.26 -13.91 2.78
C ILE A 247 14.77 -13.68 2.80
N VAL A 248 15.41 -13.74 3.96
CA VAL A 248 16.86 -13.56 4.09
C VAL A 248 17.62 -14.61 3.28
N GLU A 249 17.23 -15.88 3.38
CA GLU A 249 17.85 -16.96 2.62
C GLU A 249 17.64 -16.79 1.10
N MET A 250 16.47 -16.29 0.67
CA MET A 250 16.24 -15.99 -0.73
C MET A 250 17.13 -14.84 -1.21
N ILE A 251 17.34 -13.80 -0.41
CA ILE A 251 18.25 -12.70 -0.73
C ILE A 251 19.67 -13.23 -0.92
N LYS A 252 20.20 -14.06 0.01
CA LYS A 252 21.51 -14.68 -0.12
C LYS A 252 21.61 -15.49 -1.41
N LYS A 253 20.60 -16.30 -1.71
CA LYS A 253 20.56 -17.15 -2.90
C LYS A 253 20.55 -16.34 -4.20
N VAL A 254 19.76 -15.29 -4.28
CA VAL A 254 19.60 -14.47 -5.51
C VAL A 254 20.80 -13.59 -5.75
N THR A 255 21.33 -12.97 -4.69
CA THR A 255 22.50 -12.07 -4.81
C THR A 255 23.84 -12.81 -4.85
N GLY A 256 23.89 -14.04 -4.38
CA GLY A 256 25.16 -14.77 -4.18
C GLY A 256 26.02 -14.19 -3.05
N LEU A 257 25.50 -13.24 -2.27
CA LEU A 257 26.18 -12.56 -1.18
C LEU A 257 25.81 -13.21 0.16
N ASP A 258 26.82 -13.51 0.99
CA ASP A 258 26.60 -13.92 2.37
C ASP A 258 26.81 -12.71 3.31
N PHE A 259 25.95 -12.58 4.32
CA PHE A 259 26.03 -11.55 5.34
C PHE A 259 25.54 -12.09 6.68
N LYS A 260 26.08 -11.52 7.75
CA LYS A 260 25.75 -11.97 9.10
C LYS A 260 24.34 -11.54 9.48
N VAL A 261 23.53 -12.49 9.95
CA VAL A 261 22.19 -12.25 10.46
C VAL A 261 22.15 -12.51 11.95
N GLU A 262 21.64 -11.57 12.72
CA GLU A 262 21.44 -11.72 14.16
C GLU A 262 19.95 -11.57 14.49
N ILE A 263 19.48 -12.36 15.44
CA ILE A 263 18.10 -12.26 15.92
C ILE A 263 18.05 -11.21 17.04
N GLY A 264 17.24 -10.16 16.83
CA GLY A 264 16.93 -9.15 17.83
C GLY A 264 15.60 -9.42 18.54
N PRO A 265 15.23 -8.61 19.54
CA PRO A 265 13.94 -8.72 20.23
C PRO A 265 12.78 -8.48 19.26
N ARG A 266 11.56 -8.91 19.62
CA ARG A 266 10.34 -8.56 18.87
C ARG A 266 10.14 -7.05 18.80
N ARG A 267 9.63 -6.57 17.68
CA ARG A 267 9.15 -5.19 17.57
C ARG A 267 7.71 -5.11 18.10
N ALA A 268 7.38 -4.01 18.77
CA ALA A 268 6.02 -3.76 19.22
C ALA A 268 5.05 -3.67 18.03
N GLY A 269 3.92 -4.37 18.13
CA GLY A 269 2.90 -4.39 17.09
C GLY A 269 3.15 -5.36 15.92
N ASP A 270 4.27 -6.14 15.94
CA ASP A 270 4.46 -7.20 14.96
C ASP A 270 3.56 -8.40 15.27
N THR A 271 2.76 -8.83 14.31
CA THR A 271 1.92 -10.04 14.35
C THR A 271 2.71 -11.26 13.90
N ALA A 272 2.34 -12.48 14.35
CA ALA A 272 3.02 -13.70 13.99
C ALA A 272 2.93 -14.00 12.48
N ALA A 273 1.73 -13.88 11.88
CA ALA A 273 1.53 -14.16 10.47
C ALA A 273 0.44 -13.27 9.85
N LEU A 274 0.68 -12.82 8.64
CA LEU A 274 -0.28 -12.08 7.81
C LEU A 274 -0.22 -12.63 6.38
N VAL A 275 -1.30 -13.29 5.93
CA VAL A 275 -1.40 -13.90 4.59
C VAL A 275 -2.78 -13.59 4.02
N ALA A 276 -2.85 -13.11 2.79
CA ALA A 276 -4.08 -12.72 2.11
C ALA A 276 -4.88 -13.92 1.58
N ALA A 277 -6.20 -13.91 1.76
CA ALA A 277 -7.09 -14.60 0.83
C ALA A 277 -7.31 -13.68 -0.38
N ILE A 278 -7.03 -14.17 -1.59
CA ILE A 278 -7.09 -13.39 -2.84
C ILE A 278 -8.20 -13.86 -3.79
N ASP A 279 -9.03 -14.81 -3.35
CA ASP A 279 -10.08 -15.38 -4.20
C ASP A 279 -11.09 -14.35 -4.69
N LYS A 280 -11.38 -13.35 -3.88
CA LYS A 280 -12.35 -12.29 -4.20
C LYS A 280 -11.87 -11.40 -5.34
N ILE A 281 -10.67 -10.85 -5.24
CA ILE A 281 -10.10 -9.99 -6.28
C ILE A 281 -9.88 -10.77 -7.58
N LYS A 282 -9.45 -12.03 -7.46
CA LYS A 282 -9.30 -12.95 -8.59
C LYS A 282 -10.62 -13.18 -9.31
N ARG A 283 -11.69 -13.51 -8.58
CA ARG A 283 -13.02 -13.75 -9.15
C ARG A 283 -13.62 -12.52 -9.81
N ASP A 284 -13.53 -11.35 -9.15
CA ASP A 284 -14.26 -10.16 -9.55
C ASP A 284 -13.52 -9.33 -10.61
N PHE A 285 -12.18 -9.35 -10.60
CA PHE A 285 -11.34 -8.58 -11.54
C PHE A 285 -10.50 -9.44 -12.49
N GLY A 286 -10.50 -10.79 -12.33
CA GLY A 286 -9.58 -11.65 -13.06
C GLY A 286 -8.12 -11.40 -12.73
N TRP A 287 -7.84 -10.73 -11.60
CA TRP A 287 -6.49 -10.38 -11.20
C TRP A 287 -5.78 -11.56 -10.53
N GLU A 288 -4.56 -11.82 -10.95
CA GLU A 288 -3.65 -12.79 -10.32
C GLU A 288 -2.25 -12.22 -10.22
N PRO A 289 -1.52 -12.48 -9.12
CA PRO A 289 -0.10 -12.13 -9.04
C PRO A 289 0.72 -12.94 -10.04
N LYS A 290 1.64 -12.27 -10.74
CA LYS A 290 2.47 -12.87 -11.80
C LYS A 290 3.92 -13.04 -11.36
N TYR A 291 4.36 -12.20 -10.40
CA TYR A 291 5.76 -12.15 -9.96
C TYR A 291 5.88 -12.77 -8.58
N GLY A 292 6.74 -13.76 -8.45
CA GLY A 292 7.00 -14.43 -7.18
C GLY A 292 8.10 -13.75 -6.35
N LEU A 293 8.52 -14.40 -5.28
CA LEU A 293 9.51 -13.83 -4.37
C LEU A 293 10.90 -13.66 -5.00
N LYS A 294 11.22 -14.41 -6.04
CA LYS A 294 12.54 -14.38 -6.69
C LYS A 294 12.73 -13.14 -7.56
N GLU A 295 11.69 -12.66 -8.20
CA GLU A 295 11.64 -11.45 -9.03
C GLU A 295 11.72 -10.19 -8.17
#